data_49b23fd22ec1ef086870955e9bfd74d8
#
_entry.id   49b23fd22ec1ef086870955e9bfd74d8
#
_cell.length_a   1.000
_cell.length_b   1.000
_cell.length_c   1.000
_cell.angle_alpha   90.00
_cell.angle_beta   90.00
_cell.angle_gamma   90.00
#
_symmetry.space_group_name_H-M   'P 1'
#
loop_
_entity.id
_entity.type
_entity.pdbx_description
1 polymer ?
#
loop_
_entity_poly.entity_id
_entity_poly.type
_entity_poly.pdbx_seq_one_letter_code
_entity_poly.pdbx_strand_id
1 'polypeptide(L)'
;MCKIKENFIHLFFMREIRKERSLIMSKKLVAFFSASGTTKKAAEMIAEAAKADLFEIEPKIPYTNADLDWMDKKSRSSVEMSYKKYRPEMIEKEMDMSTYDEIILGFPIWWYVAPTIINTFLEAYDFSGKKIVLFATSGGSGFGNTVKELQLSAPDAVITEGRLLNGANKQKISEWVKSL
;
A
#
# COMPACT_ATOMS: atom_id res chain seq x y z
N MET A 1 22.13 35.64 -28.21
CA MET A 1 22.84 35.37 -26.93
C MET A 1 21.92 35.35 -25.69
N CYS A 2 20.63 35.57 -25.80
CA CYS A 2 19.69 35.65 -24.65
C CYS A 2 19.06 34.31 -24.22
N LYS A 3 18.66 33.42 -25.15
CA LYS A 3 17.94 32.15 -24.84
C LYS A 3 18.75 31.10 -24.05
N ILE A 4 20.10 31.15 -24.08
CA ILE A 4 20.94 30.18 -23.35
C ILE A 4 20.98 30.50 -21.86
N LYS A 5 20.92 31.79 -21.48
CA LYS A 5 20.91 32.20 -20.08
C LYS A 5 19.60 31.88 -19.37
N GLU A 6 18.44 31.98 -20.04
CA GLU A 6 17.13 31.66 -19.49
C GLU A 6 16.99 30.17 -19.22
N ASN A 7 17.45 29.30 -20.12
CA ASN A 7 17.45 27.86 -19.90
C ASN A 7 18.34 27.43 -18.72
N PHE A 8 19.50 28.11 -18.53
CA PHE A 8 20.40 27.79 -17.41
C PHE A 8 19.79 28.18 -16.05
N ILE A 9 19.11 29.32 -15.98
CA ILE A 9 18.42 29.78 -14.77
C ILE A 9 17.24 28.87 -14.46
N HIS A 10 16.47 28.46 -15.45
CA HIS A 10 15.35 27.54 -15.27
C HIS A 10 15.81 26.15 -14.78
N LEU A 11 16.88 25.60 -15.38
CA LEU A 11 17.48 24.33 -14.93
C LEU A 11 18.05 24.44 -13.50
N PHE A 12 18.65 25.55 -13.16
CA PHE A 12 19.18 25.79 -11.81
C PHE A 12 18.05 25.87 -10.79
N PHE A 13 16.98 26.62 -11.08
CA PHE A 13 15.80 26.75 -10.22
C PHE A 13 15.09 25.41 -10.04
N MET A 14 14.93 24.61 -11.10
CA MET A 14 14.35 23.27 -11.02
C MET A 14 15.23 22.28 -10.23
N ARG A 15 16.56 22.49 -10.27
CA ARG A 15 17.52 21.69 -9.48
C ARG A 15 17.48 22.04 -7.99
N GLU A 16 17.34 23.31 -7.66
CA GLU A 16 17.18 23.79 -6.26
C GLU A 16 15.82 23.35 -5.70
N ILE A 17 14.72 23.49 -6.45
CA ILE A 17 13.39 22.98 -6.04
C ILE A 17 13.43 21.46 -5.83
N ARG A 18 14.15 20.73 -6.67
CA ARG A 18 14.32 19.27 -6.52
C ARG A 18 15.19 18.93 -5.30
N LYS A 19 16.17 19.76 -4.98
CA LYS A 19 17.05 19.61 -3.81
C LYS A 19 16.34 19.98 -2.53
N GLU A 20 15.53 21.04 -2.51
CA GLU A 20 14.64 21.39 -1.38
C GLU A 20 13.56 20.34 -1.16
N ARG A 21 12.95 19.77 -2.21
CA ARG A 21 12.06 18.61 -2.10
C ARG A 21 12.75 17.36 -1.57
N SER A 22 14.03 17.16 -1.88
CA SER A 22 14.86 16.05 -1.34
C SER A 22 15.29 16.27 0.10
N LEU A 23 15.29 17.51 0.60
CA LEU A 23 15.53 17.87 2.02
C LEU A 23 14.26 17.83 2.87
N ILE A 24 13.08 17.88 2.27
CA ILE A 24 11.83 17.49 2.91
C ILE A 24 11.86 15.98 2.94
N MET A 25 12.12 15.39 4.11
CA MET A 25 12.11 13.95 4.33
C MET A 25 10.91 13.35 3.59
N SER A 26 11.18 12.44 2.64
CA SER A 26 10.16 11.69 1.90
C SER A 26 9.10 11.18 2.89
N LYS A 27 7.88 11.70 2.79
CA LYS A 27 6.82 11.34 3.72
C LYS A 27 6.30 9.96 3.34
N LYS A 28 6.29 9.05 4.30
CA LYS A 28 5.83 7.68 4.11
C LYS A 28 4.43 7.51 4.66
N LEU A 29 3.63 6.71 3.96
CA LEU A 29 2.33 6.25 4.43
C LEU A 29 2.35 4.74 4.60
N VAL A 30 1.86 4.25 5.73
CA VAL A 30 1.52 2.83 5.91
C VAL A 30 0.02 2.69 5.74
N ALA A 31 -0.41 2.18 4.58
CA ALA A 31 -1.80 1.86 4.31
C ALA A 31 -2.03 0.36 4.49
N PHE A 32 -3.14 -0.04 5.11
CA PHE A 32 -3.39 -1.46 5.32
C PHE A 32 -4.88 -1.81 5.39
N PHE A 33 -5.20 -3.03 4.97
CA PHE A 33 -6.46 -3.71 5.26
C PHE A 33 -6.22 -4.84 6.25
N SER A 34 -7.11 -4.99 7.22
CA SER A 34 -7.02 -6.07 8.20
C SER A 34 -8.39 -6.58 8.60
N ALA A 35 -8.72 -7.82 8.22
CA ALA A 35 -10.01 -8.43 8.56
C ALA A 35 -10.03 -9.01 9.99
N SER A 36 -8.89 -9.50 10.50
CA SER A 36 -8.77 -10.18 11.80
C SER A 36 -7.87 -9.47 12.81
N GLY A 37 -7.37 -8.27 12.49
CA GLY A 37 -6.44 -7.52 13.33
C GLY A 37 -4.96 -7.92 13.20
N THR A 38 -4.63 -9.01 12.52
CA THR A 38 -3.24 -9.48 12.39
C THR A 38 -2.39 -8.52 11.56
N THR A 39 -2.88 -8.12 10.39
CA THR A 39 -2.19 -7.14 9.52
C THR A 39 -2.11 -5.76 10.19
N LYS A 40 -3.14 -5.36 10.93
CA LYS A 40 -3.16 -4.10 11.70
C LYS A 40 -1.99 -4.01 12.67
N LYS A 41 -1.77 -5.05 13.48
CA LYS A 41 -0.62 -5.10 14.41
C LYS A 41 0.73 -4.93 13.72
N ALA A 42 0.91 -5.55 12.55
CA ALA A 42 2.12 -5.38 11.76
C ALA A 42 2.23 -3.94 11.21
N ALA A 43 1.13 -3.38 10.69
CA ALA A 43 1.09 -2.02 10.16
C ALA A 43 1.44 -0.96 11.22
N GLU A 44 0.91 -1.08 12.43
CA GLU A 44 1.22 -0.19 13.55
C GLU A 44 2.72 -0.21 13.90
N MET A 45 3.33 -1.41 13.95
CA MET A 45 4.77 -1.54 14.21
C MET A 45 5.62 -0.96 13.07
N ILE A 46 5.18 -1.10 11.82
CA ILE A 46 5.86 -0.51 10.65
C ILE A 46 5.77 1.01 10.71
N ALA A 47 4.59 1.56 10.98
CA ALA A 47 4.37 2.99 11.07
C ALA A 47 5.24 3.63 12.19
N GLU A 48 5.32 2.99 13.37
CA GLU A 48 6.21 3.38 14.46
C GLU A 48 7.68 3.39 14.01
N ALA A 49 8.13 2.30 13.36
CA ALA A 49 9.52 2.15 12.92
C ALA A 49 9.91 3.11 11.78
N ALA A 50 8.99 3.35 10.84
CA ALA A 50 9.18 4.23 9.69
C ALA A 50 8.94 5.71 10.02
N LYS A 51 8.36 6.03 11.19
CA LYS A 51 7.79 7.35 11.52
C LYS A 51 6.82 7.83 10.44
N ALA A 52 5.98 6.92 9.95
CA ALA A 52 5.05 7.11 8.88
C ALA A 52 3.63 7.36 9.39
N ASP A 53 2.82 8.04 8.60
CA ASP A 53 1.39 8.11 8.86
C ASP A 53 0.73 6.75 8.66
N LEU A 54 -0.37 6.50 9.35
CA LEU A 54 -1.09 5.22 9.30
C LEU A 54 -2.48 5.44 8.69
N PHE A 55 -2.85 4.59 7.72
CA PHE A 55 -4.15 4.62 7.06
C PHE A 55 -4.78 3.23 7.03
N GLU A 56 -5.89 3.07 7.72
CA GLU A 56 -6.67 1.84 7.67
C GLU A 56 -7.66 1.88 6.49
N ILE A 57 -7.54 0.93 5.58
CA ILE A 57 -8.50 0.67 4.50
C ILE A 57 -9.67 -0.08 5.13
N GLU A 58 -10.74 0.64 5.42
CA GLU A 58 -11.90 0.09 6.13
C GLU A 58 -13.00 -0.29 5.14
N PRO A 59 -13.45 -1.56 5.12
CA PRO A 59 -14.62 -1.93 4.34
C PRO A 59 -15.86 -1.23 4.91
N LYS A 60 -16.76 -0.76 4.04
CA LYS A 60 -18.00 -0.10 4.45
C LYS A 60 -18.86 -0.98 5.34
N ILE A 61 -18.84 -2.29 5.09
CA ILE A 61 -19.45 -3.31 5.93
C ILE A 61 -18.31 -4.19 6.49
N PRO A 62 -18.08 -4.20 7.81
CA PRO A 62 -17.04 -5.04 8.41
C PRO A 62 -17.25 -6.53 8.09
N TYR A 63 -16.15 -7.28 7.98
CA TYR A 63 -16.24 -8.73 7.81
C TYR A 63 -16.52 -9.42 9.13
N THR A 64 -17.49 -10.33 9.12
CA THR A 64 -17.76 -11.26 10.22
C THR A 64 -16.91 -12.54 10.07
N ASN A 65 -16.88 -13.38 11.09
CA ASN A 65 -16.21 -14.69 11.00
C ASN A 65 -16.81 -15.57 9.88
N ALA A 66 -18.13 -15.50 9.68
CA ALA A 66 -18.80 -16.22 8.59
C ALA A 66 -18.39 -15.69 7.22
N ASP A 67 -18.19 -14.39 7.08
CA ASP A 67 -17.68 -13.78 5.83
C ASP A 67 -16.26 -14.22 5.47
N LEU A 68 -15.48 -14.61 6.47
CA LEU A 68 -14.08 -15.03 6.33
C LEU A 68 -13.90 -16.55 6.22
N ASP A 69 -14.98 -17.32 6.23
CA ASP A 69 -14.89 -18.78 6.04
C ASP A 69 -14.50 -19.13 4.60
N TRP A 70 -13.21 -19.31 4.39
CA TRP A 70 -12.64 -19.65 3.08
C TRP A 70 -13.05 -21.07 2.57
N MET A 71 -13.59 -21.92 3.44
CA MET A 71 -14.11 -23.25 3.07
C MET A 71 -15.53 -23.16 2.51
N ASP A 72 -16.30 -22.16 2.90
CA ASP A 72 -17.62 -21.87 2.32
C ASP A 72 -17.48 -21.04 1.04
N LYS A 73 -17.81 -21.66 -0.10
CA LYS A 73 -17.82 -20.97 -1.41
C LYS A 73 -18.82 -19.82 -1.51
N LYS A 74 -19.78 -19.76 -0.58
CA LYS A 74 -20.79 -18.70 -0.51
C LYS A 74 -20.43 -17.59 0.49
N SER A 75 -19.37 -17.76 1.27
CA SER A 75 -18.88 -16.72 2.15
C SER A 75 -18.53 -15.45 1.34
N ARG A 76 -18.65 -14.30 1.97
CA ARG A 76 -18.39 -13.03 1.30
C ARG A 76 -16.99 -12.97 0.71
N SER A 77 -15.97 -13.36 1.46
CA SER A 77 -14.58 -13.37 0.97
C SER A 77 -14.40 -14.33 -0.22
N SER A 78 -15.03 -15.52 -0.20
CA SER A 78 -14.98 -16.46 -1.33
C SER A 78 -15.64 -15.88 -2.59
N VAL A 79 -16.79 -15.23 -2.45
CA VAL A 79 -17.50 -14.58 -3.55
C VAL A 79 -16.68 -13.43 -4.13
N GLU A 80 -16.17 -12.53 -3.27
CA GLU A 80 -15.34 -11.40 -3.70
C GLU A 80 -14.07 -11.85 -4.44
N MET A 81 -13.40 -12.88 -3.95
CA MET A 81 -12.17 -13.40 -4.57
C MET A 81 -12.42 -14.26 -5.81
N SER A 82 -13.62 -14.77 -6.02
CA SER A 82 -13.98 -15.53 -7.23
C SER A 82 -14.05 -14.65 -8.48
N TYR A 83 -14.22 -13.34 -8.32
CA TYR A 83 -14.33 -12.37 -9.40
C TYR A 83 -13.29 -11.26 -9.29
N LYS A 84 -12.20 -11.34 -10.04
CA LYS A 84 -11.06 -10.41 -9.99
C LYS A 84 -11.40 -8.92 -10.16
N LYS A 85 -12.54 -8.61 -10.78
CA LYS A 85 -13.03 -7.24 -10.94
C LYS A 85 -13.99 -6.81 -9.83
N TYR A 86 -14.21 -7.65 -8.82
CA TYR A 86 -15.01 -7.25 -7.66
C TYR A 86 -14.30 -6.10 -6.94
N ARG A 87 -15.08 -5.10 -6.54
CA ARG A 87 -14.59 -3.93 -5.80
C ARG A 87 -15.46 -3.72 -4.57
N PRO A 88 -15.08 -4.33 -3.43
CA PRO A 88 -15.80 -4.08 -2.17
C PRO A 88 -15.81 -2.58 -1.85
N GLU A 89 -16.96 -2.07 -1.43
CA GLU A 89 -17.02 -0.67 -0.97
C GLU A 89 -16.18 -0.48 0.28
N MET A 90 -15.42 0.61 0.32
CA MET A 90 -14.67 1.03 1.49
C MET A 90 -15.21 2.36 2.04
N ILE A 91 -14.89 2.67 3.29
CA ILE A 91 -15.14 3.98 3.87
C ILE A 91 -14.16 4.96 3.21
N GLU A 92 -14.70 5.91 2.47
CA GLU A 92 -13.90 6.98 1.87
C GLU A 92 -13.39 7.92 2.97
N LYS A 93 -12.09 8.22 2.91
CA LYS A 93 -11.44 9.16 3.80
C LYS A 93 -10.72 10.21 2.96
N GLU A 94 -10.94 11.48 3.27
CA GLU A 94 -10.15 12.54 2.64
C GLU A 94 -8.68 12.36 2.98
N MET A 95 -7.85 12.18 1.97
CA MET A 95 -6.41 12.09 2.10
C MET A 95 -5.70 12.65 0.87
N ASP A 96 -4.81 13.56 1.11
CA ASP A 96 -3.94 14.09 0.05
C ASP A 96 -2.74 13.18 -0.17
N MET A 97 -2.88 12.27 -1.14
CA MET A 97 -1.80 11.35 -1.52
C MET A 97 -0.58 12.07 -2.08
N SER A 98 -0.71 13.32 -2.57
CA SER A 98 0.42 14.07 -3.11
C SER A 98 1.52 14.34 -2.08
N THR A 99 1.18 14.28 -0.79
CA THR A 99 2.11 14.50 0.33
C THR A 99 3.05 13.32 0.58
N TYR A 100 2.77 12.14 -0.01
CA TYR A 100 3.55 10.92 0.22
C TYR A 100 4.30 10.50 -1.04
N ASP A 101 5.57 10.13 -0.88
CA ASP A 101 6.41 9.61 -1.97
C ASP A 101 6.46 8.08 -1.96
N GLU A 102 6.35 7.48 -0.78
CA GLU A 102 6.43 6.04 -0.58
C GLU A 102 5.25 5.53 0.26
N ILE A 103 4.60 4.48 -0.25
CA ILE A 103 3.49 3.81 0.40
C ILE A 103 3.94 2.40 0.79
N ILE A 104 3.77 2.05 2.06
CA ILE A 104 3.97 0.68 2.55
C ILE A 104 2.57 0.09 2.69
N LEU A 105 2.18 -0.80 1.76
CA LEU A 105 0.81 -1.29 1.63
C LEU A 105 0.68 -2.71 2.17
N GLY A 106 -0.20 -2.90 3.13
CA GLY A 106 -0.38 -4.15 3.87
C GLY A 106 -1.75 -4.80 3.76
N PHE A 107 -1.78 -6.15 3.70
CA PHE A 107 -3.01 -6.91 3.60
C PHE A 107 -2.81 -8.38 4.03
N PRO A 108 -3.87 -9.11 4.38
CA PRO A 108 -3.82 -10.56 4.47
C PRO A 108 -3.79 -11.17 3.07
N ILE A 109 -3.03 -12.25 2.87
CA ILE A 109 -3.11 -13.01 1.59
C ILE A 109 -4.41 -13.82 1.57
N TRP A 110 -5.24 -13.59 0.56
CA TRP A 110 -6.42 -14.38 0.25
C TRP A 110 -6.26 -15.05 -1.12
N TRP A 111 -6.44 -16.37 -1.17
CA TRP A 111 -6.28 -17.15 -2.43
C TRP A 111 -5.02 -16.78 -3.23
N TYR A 112 -3.87 -16.67 -2.55
CA TYR A 112 -2.54 -16.40 -3.10
C TYR A 112 -2.34 -15.00 -3.68
N VAL A 113 -3.27 -14.06 -3.44
CA VAL A 113 -3.16 -12.66 -3.88
C VAL A 113 -3.69 -11.69 -2.81
N ALA A 114 -3.64 -10.40 -3.07
CA ALA A 114 -4.28 -9.38 -2.23
C ALA A 114 -5.81 -9.48 -2.33
N PRO A 115 -6.57 -9.19 -1.24
CA PRO A 115 -8.01 -9.01 -1.30
C PRO A 115 -8.40 -7.88 -2.25
N THR A 116 -9.52 -8.05 -2.96
CA THR A 116 -9.96 -7.09 -4.00
C THR A 116 -10.28 -5.69 -3.46
N ILE A 117 -10.48 -5.51 -2.15
CA ILE A 117 -10.58 -4.19 -1.52
C ILE A 117 -9.29 -3.36 -1.67
N ILE A 118 -8.13 -4.00 -1.83
CA ILE A 118 -6.86 -3.32 -2.10
C ILE A 118 -6.89 -2.68 -3.50
N ASN A 119 -7.53 -3.33 -4.48
CA ASN A 119 -7.77 -2.73 -5.79
C ASN A 119 -8.71 -1.53 -5.68
N THR A 120 -9.79 -1.63 -4.86
CA THR A 120 -10.67 -0.48 -4.59
C THR A 120 -9.88 0.73 -4.05
N PHE A 121 -8.98 0.50 -3.09
CA PHE A 121 -8.13 1.53 -2.52
C PHE A 121 -7.18 2.15 -3.57
N LEU A 122 -6.52 1.32 -4.37
CA LEU A 122 -5.59 1.80 -5.40
C LEU A 122 -6.29 2.57 -6.53
N GLU A 123 -7.56 2.28 -6.80
CA GLU A 123 -8.37 2.97 -7.80
C GLU A 123 -9.04 4.25 -7.26
N ALA A 124 -9.13 4.40 -5.93
CA ALA A 124 -9.77 5.56 -5.29
C ALA A 124 -8.84 6.78 -5.14
N TYR A 125 -7.54 6.59 -5.21
CA TYR A 125 -6.54 7.66 -5.01
C TYR A 125 -5.49 7.67 -6.12
N ASP A 126 -4.81 8.82 -6.30
CA ASP A 126 -3.74 8.96 -7.29
C ASP A 126 -2.39 8.50 -6.71
N PHE A 127 -1.87 7.40 -7.27
CA PHE A 127 -0.56 6.84 -6.93
C PHE A 127 0.48 7.05 -8.03
N SER A 128 0.23 7.92 -9.01
CA SER A 128 1.14 8.19 -10.14
C SER A 128 2.53 8.61 -9.64
N GLY A 129 3.56 7.92 -10.13
CA GLY A 129 4.96 8.18 -9.80
C GLY A 129 5.39 7.75 -8.38
N LYS A 130 4.50 7.11 -7.60
CA LYS A 130 4.81 6.70 -6.22
C LYS A 130 5.40 5.29 -6.17
N LYS A 131 6.25 5.08 -5.17
CA LYS A 131 6.76 3.75 -4.82
C LYS A 131 5.79 3.09 -3.82
N ILE A 132 5.32 1.89 -4.14
CA ILE A 132 4.47 1.07 -3.27
C ILE A 132 5.23 -0.22 -2.93
N VAL A 133 5.54 -0.40 -1.65
CA VAL A 133 6.18 -1.63 -1.15
C VAL A 133 5.15 -2.44 -0.40
N LEU A 134 4.96 -3.71 -0.79
CA LEU A 134 3.95 -4.56 -0.20
C LEU A 134 4.47 -5.24 1.07
N PHE A 135 3.60 -5.38 2.08
CA PHE A 135 3.79 -6.36 3.13
C PHE A 135 2.50 -7.17 3.30
N ALA A 136 2.63 -8.40 3.76
CA ALA A 136 1.43 -9.20 3.96
C ALA A 136 1.52 -10.10 5.18
N THR A 137 0.37 -10.51 5.66
CA THR A 137 0.20 -11.62 6.61
C THR A 137 -0.51 -12.76 5.91
N SER A 138 -0.17 -14.00 6.24
CA SER A 138 -0.69 -15.17 5.53
C SER A 138 -0.76 -16.39 6.45
N GLY A 139 -1.71 -17.26 6.20
CA GLY A 139 -1.76 -18.60 6.81
C GLY A 139 -0.71 -19.59 6.26
N GLY A 140 0.10 -19.19 5.27
CA GLY A 140 1.12 -20.06 4.66
C GLY A 140 1.46 -19.74 3.22
N SER A 141 0.63 -18.95 2.52
CA SER A 141 0.85 -18.59 1.11
C SER A 141 1.79 -17.39 0.97
N GLY A 142 2.55 -17.33 -0.12
CA GLY A 142 3.33 -16.16 -0.54
C GLY A 142 2.49 -15.14 -1.30
N PHE A 143 3.16 -14.14 -1.88
CA PHE A 143 2.49 -13.06 -2.64
C PHE A 143 1.91 -13.50 -3.99
N GLY A 144 2.34 -14.65 -4.54
CA GLY A 144 1.84 -15.15 -5.82
C GLY A 144 1.88 -14.10 -6.94
N ASN A 145 0.74 -13.85 -7.58
CA ASN A 145 0.62 -12.85 -8.66
C ASN A 145 0.22 -11.44 -8.17
N THR A 146 0.28 -11.18 -6.86
CA THR A 146 -0.24 -9.95 -6.25
C THR A 146 0.28 -8.68 -6.92
N VAL A 147 1.60 -8.54 -7.12
CA VAL A 147 2.18 -7.34 -7.75
C VAL A 147 1.58 -7.12 -9.14
N LYS A 148 1.51 -8.17 -9.96
CA LYS A 148 0.95 -8.09 -11.32
C LYS A 148 -0.53 -7.69 -11.32
N GLU A 149 -1.31 -8.21 -10.37
CA GLU A 149 -2.74 -7.92 -10.27
C GLU A 149 -3.00 -6.50 -9.75
N LEU A 150 -2.25 -6.05 -8.75
CA LEU A 150 -2.36 -4.69 -8.21
C LEU A 150 -1.85 -3.61 -9.17
N GLN A 151 -0.85 -3.93 -10.01
CA GLN A 151 -0.33 -3.00 -11.02
C GLN A 151 -1.41 -2.55 -12.01
N LEU A 152 -2.45 -3.37 -12.22
CA LEU A 152 -3.57 -3.00 -13.09
C LEU A 152 -4.44 -1.88 -12.51
N SER A 153 -4.49 -1.76 -11.18
CA SER A 153 -5.28 -0.72 -10.47
C SER A 153 -4.47 0.55 -10.19
N ALA A 154 -3.14 0.50 -10.31
CA ALA A 154 -2.26 1.67 -10.18
C ALA A 154 -1.14 1.58 -11.24
N PRO A 155 -1.46 1.77 -12.53
CA PRO A 155 -0.53 1.51 -13.64
C PRO A 155 0.71 2.41 -13.62
N ASP A 156 0.58 3.62 -13.12
CA ASP A 156 1.65 4.62 -13.08
C ASP A 156 2.44 4.63 -11.75
N ALA A 157 2.14 3.71 -10.83
CA ALA A 157 2.91 3.47 -9.62
C ALA A 157 4.00 2.41 -9.85
N VAL A 158 5.04 2.42 -9.02
CA VAL A 158 6.06 1.35 -8.98
C VAL A 158 5.74 0.43 -7.80
N ILE A 159 5.08 -0.70 -8.07
CA ILE A 159 4.71 -1.67 -7.04
C ILE A 159 5.78 -2.75 -6.93
N THR A 160 6.28 -2.98 -5.72
CA THR A 160 7.29 -4.01 -5.44
C THR A 160 6.85 -4.95 -4.32
N GLU A 161 7.19 -6.23 -4.45
CA GLU A 161 7.03 -7.19 -3.37
C GLU A 161 7.97 -6.84 -2.23
N GLY A 162 7.46 -6.87 -1.01
CA GLY A 162 8.23 -6.62 0.19
C GLY A 162 8.36 -7.88 1.05
N ARG A 163 7.67 -7.95 2.19
CA ARG A 163 7.89 -9.04 3.15
C ARG A 163 6.59 -9.62 3.73
N LEU A 164 6.58 -10.94 3.94
CA LEU A 164 5.59 -11.60 4.80
C LEU A 164 5.98 -11.37 6.27
N LEU A 165 5.05 -10.86 7.06
CA LEU A 165 5.29 -10.43 8.44
C LEU A 165 4.49 -11.23 9.48
N ASN A 166 4.27 -12.52 9.21
CA ASN A 166 3.63 -13.42 10.17
C ASN A 166 4.45 -13.51 11.46
N GLY A 167 3.86 -13.09 12.58
CA GLY A 167 4.53 -13.16 13.88
C GLY A 167 5.86 -12.38 13.95
N ALA A 168 6.09 -11.43 13.04
CA ALA A 168 7.27 -10.60 13.09
C ALA A 168 7.26 -9.71 14.34
N ASN A 169 8.39 -9.66 15.02
CA ASN A 169 8.58 -8.80 16.18
C ASN A 169 9.09 -7.41 15.75
N LYS A 170 9.05 -6.44 16.68
CA LYS A 170 9.49 -5.06 16.44
C LYS A 170 10.91 -4.96 15.86
N GLN A 171 11.85 -5.82 16.30
CA GLN A 171 13.23 -5.79 15.82
C GLN A 171 13.30 -6.15 14.33
N LYS A 172 12.70 -7.28 13.91
CA LYS A 172 12.68 -7.72 12.51
C LYS A 172 11.97 -6.72 11.59
N ILE A 173 10.91 -6.09 12.08
CA ILE A 173 10.19 -5.03 11.35
C ILE A 173 11.08 -3.79 11.21
N SER A 174 11.75 -3.35 12.29
CA SER A 174 12.65 -2.19 12.25
C SER A 174 13.83 -2.41 11.29
N GLU A 175 14.41 -3.61 11.28
CA GLU A 175 15.48 -3.98 10.34
C GLU A 175 14.99 -3.93 8.89
N TRP A 176 13.79 -4.44 8.61
CA TRP A 176 13.21 -4.38 7.29
C TRP A 176 12.90 -2.95 6.84
N VAL A 177 12.25 -2.15 7.68
CA VAL A 177 11.93 -0.75 7.39
C VAL A 177 13.18 0.07 7.07
N LYS A 178 14.31 -0.18 7.75
CA LYS A 178 15.59 0.48 7.46
C LYS A 178 16.18 0.10 6.11
N SER A 179 15.74 -1.02 5.51
CA SER A 179 16.21 -1.48 4.22
C SER A 179 15.37 -0.96 3.04
N LEU A 180 14.23 -0.27 3.31
CA LEU A 180 13.37 0.37 2.31
C LEU A 180 13.94 1.74 1.91
#